data_5b0cc01e9c2857221149ce1892cff48b
#
_entry.id   5b0cc01e9c2857221149ce1892cff48b
#
_cell.length_a   1.000
_cell.length_b   1.000
_cell.length_c   1.000
_cell.angle_alpha   90.00
_cell.angle_beta   90.00
_cell.angle_gamma   90.00
#
_symmetry.space_group_name_H-M   'P 1'
#
loop_
_entity.id
_entity.type
_entity.pdbx_description
1 polymer ?
#
loop_
_entity_poly.entity_id
_entity_poly.type
_entity_poly.pdbx_seq_one_letter_code
_entity_poly.pdbx_strand_id
1 'polypeptide(L)'
;MVFSSIIFLWVLLPCILLLYYVSPKPFKNGILTVFSLFFYAWGEPRYVVLMIFSVLLNYGFGRLVEKFGKKRWLLALCVTLNLLILGYFKYYNFLAEVLNPLLRGFDIALPAIQVTLPIGISFYTSQALSYVVDVYRGENQAQKNPLNMMLYISFFPQLIAGPIVKYHDIEEQIENRTVTLEGFSYGVKRFIFGLGKKVILANTFAEVVDAVYAYQAADVSQAMLWLTALLYMLQIYFDFSGYSDMAIGLGKMFGFTFIENFRLPYTATSIQDFWRKWHISLSSWFKEYVYIPLGGNRRGTARTYVNLWTVFLLTGIWHGAGWTFIFWGIYHGFFNVLERCFLGKWLKQEKFRPLAHIYAVFVVLIGWIFFRADTIGQAFSFIRYMFVPHSAVVLMERYMNRKLWMFLAAALLACGPVQWFWMKWKGRVLAQDGSVTVTSWIGYMAILWFSILLLVNNTYNPFIYFRF
;
A
#
# COMPACT_ATOMS: atom_id res chain seq x y z
N MET A 1 -7.14 7.01 -13.12
CA MET A 1 -8.28 6.05 -13.09
C MET A 1 -8.10 5.11 -11.91
N VAL A 2 -9.17 4.55 -11.33
CA VAL A 2 -9.10 3.55 -10.24
C VAL A 2 -9.80 2.26 -10.65
N PHE A 3 -9.40 1.11 -10.11
CA PHE A 3 -10.00 -0.19 -10.46
C PHE A 3 -11.48 -0.31 -10.08
N SER A 4 -11.89 0.41 -9.03
CA SER A 4 -13.28 0.50 -8.58
C SER A 4 -14.09 1.58 -9.32
N SER A 5 -13.72 1.98 -10.53
CA SER A 5 -14.53 2.89 -11.35
C SER A 5 -15.34 2.12 -12.40
N ILE A 6 -16.53 2.61 -12.70
CA ILE A 6 -17.42 2.02 -13.72
C ILE A 6 -16.74 1.97 -15.08
N ILE A 7 -16.01 3.04 -15.47
CA ILE A 7 -15.26 3.10 -16.73
C ILE A 7 -14.20 2.02 -16.80
N PHE A 8 -13.47 1.76 -15.70
CA PHE A 8 -12.49 0.69 -15.66
C PHE A 8 -13.17 -0.67 -15.85
N LEU A 9 -14.23 -0.95 -15.07
CA LEU A 9 -14.90 -2.25 -15.03
C LEU A 9 -15.59 -2.62 -16.33
N TRP A 10 -16.25 -1.65 -17.00
CA TRP A 10 -17.09 -1.93 -18.15
C TRP A 10 -16.48 -1.57 -19.49
N VAL A 11 -15.44 -0.75 -19.52
CA VAL A 11 -14.81 -0.34 -20.78
C VAL A 11 -13.38 -0.82 -20.84
N LEU A 12 -12.51 -0.33 -19.94
CA LEU A 12 -11.07 -0.57 -20.07
C LEU A 12 -10.71 -2.03 -19.87
N LEU A 13 -11.20 -2.67 -18.79
CA LEU A 13 -10.87 -4.06 -18.48
C LEU A 13 -11.36 -5.05 -19.54
N PRO A 14 -12.61 -5.00 -20.04
CA PRO A 14 -13.03 -5.85 -21.13
C PRO A 14 -12.23 -5.62 -22.42
N CYS A 15 -11.96 -4.36 -22.80
CA CYS A 15 -11.17 -4.04 -23.98
C CYS A 15 -9.76 -4.61 -23.93
N ILE A 16 -9.04 -4.41 -22.80
CA ILE A 16 -7.67 -4.93 -22.69
C ILE A 16 -7.65 -6.47 -22.64
N LEU A 17 -8.61 -7.10 -21.96
CA LEU A 17 -8.71 -8.56 -21.94
C LEU A 17 -8.94 -9.09 -23.35
N LEU A 18 -9.91 -8.55 -24.10
CA LEU A 18 -10.20 -8.96 -25.45
C LEU A 18 -8.95 -8.84 -26.33
N LEU A 19 -8.32 -7.66 -26.37
CA LEU A 19 -7.14 -7.43 -27.19
C LEU A 19 -5.96 -8.31 -26.79
N TYR A 20 -5.74 -8.52 -25.50
CA TYR A 20 -4.67 -9.37 -25.02
C TYR A 20 -4.83 -10.83 -25.41
N TYR A 21 -6.06 -11.38 -25.34
CA TYR A 21 -6.31 -12.79 -25.66
C TYR A 21 -6.37 -13.08 -27.14
N VAL A 22 -6.88 -12.15 -27.95
CA VAL A 22 -6.93 -12.30 -29.42
C VAL A 22 -5.54 -12.11 -30.06
N SER A 23 -4.65 -11.34 -29.43
CA SER A 23 -3.36 -10.99 -30.01
C SER A 23 -2.32 -12.10 -29.91
N PRO A 24 -1.45 -12.26 -30.92
CA PRO A 24 -0.32 -13.18 -30.90
C PRO A 24 0.68 -12.82 -29.77
N LYS A 25 1.42 -13.85 -29.29
CA LYS A 25 2.35 -13.71 -28.16
C LYS A 25 3.33 -12.52 -28.25
N PRO A 26 3.96 -12.18 -29.41
CA PRO A 26 4.89 -11.05 -29.50
C PRO A 26 4.28 -9.68 -29.19
N PHE A 27 2.98 -9.50 -29.43
CA PHE A 27 2.29 -8.21 -29.22
C PHE A 27 1.74 -8.02 -27.81
N LYS A 28 1.65 -9.09 -27.00
CA LYS A 28 1.01 -9.05 -25.69
C LYS A 28 1.68 -8.05 -24.72
N ASN A 29 3.01 -7.97 -24.69
CA ASN A 29 3.72 -6.99 -23.87
C ASN A 29 3.47 -5.56 -24.34
N GLY A 30 3.44 -5.31 -25.65
CA GLY A 30 3.12 -4.01 -26.21
C GLY A 30 1.71 -3.55 -25.85
N ILE A 31 0.72 -4.41 -25.97
CA ILE A 31 -0.67 -4.13 -25.58
C ILE A 31 -0.74 -3.74 -24.11
N LEU A 32 -0.19 -4.58 -23.21
CA LEU A 32 -0.18 -4.29 -21.78
C LEU A 32 0.52 -2.96 -21.48
N THR A 33 1.63 -2.65 -22.16
CA THR A 33 2.35 -1.40 -21.98
C THR A 33 1.52 -0.20 -22.40
N VAL A 34 0.92 -0.23 -23.59
CA VAL A 34 0.09 0.86 -24.11
C VAL A 34 -1.11 1.12 -23.19
N PHE A 35 -1.81 0.07 -22.79
CA PHE A 35 -2.93 0.21 -21.86
C PHE A 35 -2.52 0.68 -20.47
N SER A 36 -1.34 0.29 -19.99
CA SER A 36 -0.79 0.76 -18.72
C SER A 36 -0.46 2.25 -18.76
N LEU A 37 0.20 2.70 -19.81
CA LEU A 37 0.47 4.11 -20.04
C LEU A 37 -0.82 4.94 -20.19
N PHE A 38 -1.81 4.41 -20.92
CA PHE A 38 -3.12 5.04 -21.06
C PHE A 38 -3.85 5.12 -19.70
N PHE A 39 -3.86 4.04 -18.93
CA PHE A 39 -4.45 4.00 -17.59
C PHE A 39 -3.85 5.06 -16.66
N TYR A 40 -2.53 5.23 -16.70
CA TYR A 40 -1.82 6.24 -15.94
C TYR A 40 -2.11 7.66 -16.45
N ALA A 41 -1.99 7.87 -17.76
CA ALA A 41 -2.23 9.16 -18.40
C ALA A 41 -3.67 9.67 -18.22
N TRP A 42 -4.65 8.76 -18.06
CA TRP A 42 -6.05 9.14 -17.76
C TRP A 42 -6.18 9.94 -16.47
N GLY A 43 -5.41 9.60 -15.44
CA GLY A 43 -5.39 10.33 -14.16
C GLY A 43 -4.34 11.43 -14.10
N GLU A 44 -3.20 11.22 -14.80
CA GLU A 44 -1.98 12.01 -14.68
C GLU A 44 -1.38 12.31 -16.06
N PRO A 45 -2.06 13.08 -16.94
CA PRO A 45 -1.63 13.25 -18.32
C PRO A 45 -0.26 13.92 -18.47
N ARG A 46 0.12 14.80 -17.53
CA ARG A 46 1.44 15.47 -17.53
C ARG A 46 2.54 14.57 -16.98
N TYR A 47 2.23 13.76 -15.97
CA TYR A 47 3.24 12.95 -15.27
C TYR A 47 3.53 11.60 -15.92
N VAL A 48 2.79 11.20 -16.96
CA VAL A 48 3.15 10.03 -17.78
C VAL A 48 4.53 10.23 -18.44
N VAL A 49 4.88 11.46 -18.83
CA VAL A 49 6.19 11.78 -19.38
C VAL A 49 7.30 11.59 -18.33
N LEU A 50 7.06 12.03 -17.10
CA LEU A 50 7.99 11.82 -15.98
C LEU A 50 8.18 10.32 -15.71
N MET A 51 7.12 9.53 -15.71
CA MET A 51 7.21 8.08 -15.54
C MET A 51 8.04 7.43 -16.66
N ILE A 52 7.77 7.77 -17.92
CA ILE A 52 8.55 7.28 -19.07
C ILE A 52 10.03 7.67 -18.93
N PHE A 53 10.30 8.92 -18.55
CA PHE A 53 11.67 9.39 -18.29
C PHE A 53 12.33 8.55 -17.18
N SER A 54 11.67 8.33 -16.06
CA SER A 54 12.18 7.52 -14.95
C SER A 54 12.48 6.09 -15.39
N VAL A 55 11.61 5.47 -16.20
CA VAL A 55 11.83 4.12 -16.74
C VAL A 55 13.09 4.09 -17.63
N LEU A 56 13.21 5.02 -18.57
CA LEU A 56 14.34 5.09 -19.49
C LEU A 56 15.66 5.40 -18.75
N LEU A 57 15.61 6.27 -17.74
CA LEU A 57 16.76 6.56 -16.86
C LEU A 57 17.27 5.28 -16.20
N ASN A 58 16.40 4.54 -15.54
CA ASN A 58 16.78 3.32 -14.82
C ASN A 58 17.14 2.16 -15.77
N TYR A 59 16.48 2.05 -16.93
CA TYR A 59 16.91 1.17 -18.01
C TYR A 59 18.36 1.45 -18.43
N GLY A 60 18.68 2.73 -18.69
CA GLY A 60 20.03 3.16 -19.05
C GLY A 60 21.05 2.82 -17.97
N PHE A 61 20.74 3.10 -16.69
CA PHE A 61 21.62 2.75 -15.58
C PHE A 61 21.82 1.24 -15.44
N GLY A 62 20.79 0.42 -15.62
CA GLY A 62 20.94 -1.03 -15.64
C GLY A 62 21.94 -1.50 -16.69
N ARG A 63 21.83 -0.97 -17.93
CA ARG A 63 22.78 -1.26 -19.04
C ARG A 63 24.20 -0.75 -18.76
N LEU A 64 24.33 0.42 -18.16
CA LEU A 64 25.64 0.97 -17.78
C LEU A 64 26.32 0.15 -16.68
N VAL A 65 25.56 -0.25 -15.66
CA VAL A 65 26.06 -1.10 -14.56
C VAL A 65 26.53 -2.47 -15.10
N GLU A 66 25.77 -3.08 -16.02
CA GLU A 66 26.18 -4.33 -16.66
C GLU A 66 27.45 -4.13 -17.51
N LYS A 67 27.52 -3.07 -18.34
CA LYS A 67 28.63 -2.80 -19.25
C LYS A 67 29.93 -2.44 -18.53
N PHE A 68 29.88 -1.55 -17.53
CA PHE A 68 31.07 -1.04 -16.83
C PHE A 68 31.40 -1.82 -15.55
N GLY A 69 30.67 -2.86 -15.24
CA GLY A 69 30.81 -3.67 -14.04
C GLY A 69 30.28 -2.96 -12.79
N LYS A 70 30.47 -3.57 -11.63
CA LYS A 70 29.92 -3.16 -10.33
C LYS A 70 30.58 -1.88 -9.77
N LYS A 71 30.56 -0.79 -10.52
CA LYS A 71 31.12 0.49 -10.10
C LYS A 71 30.18 1.19 -9.09
N ARG A 72 30.64 1.38 -7.85
CA ARG A 72 29.85 1.99 -6.75
C ARG A 72 29.34 3.39 -7.10
N TRP A 73 30.11 4.19 -7.84
CA TRP A 73 29.71 5.54 -8.22
C TRP A 73 28.52 5.56 -9.19
N LEU A 74 28.40 4.57 -10.09
CA LEU A 74 27.23 4.45 -10.98
C LEU A 74 25.96 4.16 -10.19
N LEU A 75 26.03 3.23 -9.23
CA LEU A 75 24.90 2.95 -8.34
C LEU A 75 24.55 4.18 -7.50
N ALA A 76 25.54 4.84 -6.90
CA ALA A 76 25.32 6.04 -6.11
C ALA A 76 24.65 7.15 -6.94
N LEU A 77 25.12 7.39 -8.17
CA LEU A 77 24.52 8.37 -9.08
C LEU A 77 23.08 8.04 -9.41
N CYS A 78 22.80 6.77 -9.75
CA CYS A 78 21.43 6.31 -10.01
C CYS A 78 20.51 6.54 -8.82
N VAL A 79 20.92 6.10 -7.62
CA VAL A 79 20.16 6.26 -6.39
C VAL A 79 19.92 7.75 -6.11
N THR A 80 20.96 8.58 -6.22
CA THR A 80 20.86 10.03 -5.98
C THR A 80 19.88 10.68 -6.94
N LEU A 81 19.95 10.40 -8.24
CA LEU A 81 19.01 10.98 -9.22
C LEU A 81 17.55 10.55 -8.95
N ASN A 82 17.31 9.28 -8.66
CA ASN A 82 15.96 8.81 -8.31
C ASN A 82 15.45 9.48 -7.02
N LEU A 83 16.30 9.62 -6.00
CA LEU A 83 15.92 10.27 -4.75
C LEU A 83 15.74 11.79 -4.92
N LEU A 84 16.49 12.45 -5.80
CA LEU A 84 16.28 13.86 -6.12
C LEU A 84 14.95 14.10 -6.83
N ILE A 85 14.59 13.24 -7.81
CA ILE A 85 13.30 13.30 -8.50
C ILE A 85 12.17 13.09 -7.48
N LEU A 86 12.25 12.02 -6.68
CA LEU A 86 11.27 11.75 -5.63
C LEU A 86 11.21 12.89 -4.61
N GLY A 87 12.38 13.40 -4.20
CA GLY A 87 12.52 14.51 -3.27
C GLY A 87 11.84 15.78 -3.75
N TYR A 88 12.06 16.15 -5.01
CA TYR A 88 11.41 17.31 -5.61
C TYR A 88 9.89 17.18 -5.63
N PHE A 89 9.37 16.11 -6.20
CA PHE A 89 7.91 15.99 -6.38
C PHE A 89 7.16 15.67 -5.07
N LYS A 90 7.77 14.99 -4.13
CA LYS A 90 7.09 14.58 -2.90
C LYS A 90 7.35 15.53 -1.72
N TYR A 91 8.57 16.02 -1.57
CA TYR A 91 8.97 16.72 -0.34
C TYR A 91 9.17 18.22 -0.49
N TYR A 92 9.17 18.78 -1.71
CA TYR A 92 9.43 20.20 -1.92
C TYR A 92 8.48 21.10 -1.10
N ASN A 93 7.18 20.87 -1.18
CA ASN A 93 6.20 21.68 -0.45
C ASN A 93 6.41 21.61 1.07
N PHE A 94 6.61 20.40 1.60
CA PHE A 94 6.88 20.19 3.02
C PHE A 94 8.19 20.86 3.46
N LEU A 95 9.26 20.72 2.68
CA LEU A 95 10.54 21.38 2.97
C LEU A 95 10.41 22.89 2.89
N ALA A 96 9.69 23.43 1.92
CA ALA A 96 9.44 24.87 1.82
C ALA A 96 8.63 25.40 3.03
N GLU A 97 7.62 24.66 3.48
CA GLU A 97 6.85 25.01 4.69
C GLU A 97 7.72 25.03 5.94
N VAL A 98 8.60 24.04 6.12
CA VAL A 98 9.46 23.91 7.30
C VAL A 98 10.63 24.88 7.27
N LEU A 99 11.26 25.07 6.11
CA LEU A 99 12.50 25.85 6.00
C LEU A 99 12.25 27.36 5.82
N ASN A 100 11.19 27.77 5.13
CA ASN A 100 10.95 29.20 4.89
C ASN A 100 10.86 30.06 6.16
N PRO A 101 10.22 29.63 7.27
CA PRO A 101 10.27 30.38 8.51
C PRO A 101 11.69 30.60 9.06
N LEU A 102 12.58 29.62 8.88
CA LEU A 102 13.98 29.71 9.31
C LEU A 102 14.83 30.57 8.37
N LEU A 103 14.62 30.42 7.06
CA LEU A 103 15.39 31.11 6.01
C LEU A 103 15.04 32.62 5.93
N ARG A 104 13.81 33.01 6.30
CA ARG A 104 13.41 34.43 6.36
C ARG A 104 14.30 35.26 7.27
N GLY A 105 14.90 34.68 8.30
CA GLY A 105 15.89 35.36 9.15
C GLY A 105 17.20 35.72 8.42
N PHE A 106 17.41 35.18 7.22
CA PHE A 106 18.58 35.40 6.37
C PHE A 106 18.21 36.07 5.03
N ASP A 107 17.00 36.63 4.90
CA ASP A 107 16.46 37.20 3.65
C ASP A 107 16.44 36.21 2.46
N ILE A 108 16.36 34.90 2.77
CA ILE A 108 16.27 33.83 1.78
C ILE A 108 14.89 33.15 1.92
N ALA A 109 14.28 32.80 0.79
CA ALA A 109 13.06 31.98 0.77
C ALA A 109 13.09 31.00 -0.40
N LEU A 110 12.67 29.78 -0.15
CA LEU A 110 12.37 28.84 -1.22
C LEU A 110 11.14 29.35 -2.00
N PRO A 111 11.16 29.26 -3.35
CA PRO A 111 10.04 29.71 -4.16
C PRO A 111 8.70 29.10 -3.72
N ALA A 112 7.65 29.91 -3.70
CA ALA A 112 6.29 29.47 -3.38
C ALA A 112 5.66 28.74 -4.59
N ILE A 113 6.25 27.61 -4.98
CA ILE A 113 5.74 26.72 -6.06
C ILE A 113 4.95 25.61 -5.41
N GLN A 114 3.70 25.41 -5.83
CA GLN A 114 2.95 24.22 -5.45
C GLN A 114 3.28 23.06 -6.41
N VAL A 115 4.11 22.15 -5.94
CA VAL A 115 4.47 20.94 -6.67
C VAL A 115 3.39 19.89 -6.40
N THR A 116 2.69 19.45 -7.46
CA THR A 116 1.71 18.36 -7.34
C THR A 116 2.42 17.03 -7.28
N LEU A 117 2.02 16.17 -6.35
CA LEU A 117 2.57 14.82 -6.18
C LEU A 117 2.06 13.89 -7.30
N PRO A 118 2.94 13.34 -8.17
CA PRO A 118 2.53 12.35 -9.16
C PRO A 118 2.09 11.05 -8.50
N ILE A 119 0.92 10.55 -8.87
CA ILE A 119 0.36 9.30 -8.32
C ILE A 119 1.33 8.14 -8.59
N GLY A 120 1.62 7.36 -7.53
CA GLY A 120 2.46 6.17 -7.62
C GLY A 120 3.97 6.42 -7.71
N ILE A 121 4.47 7.68 -7.64
CA ILE A 121 5.90 7.98 -7.76
C ILE A 121 6.76 7.21 -6.75
N SER A 122 6.31 7.04 -5.51
CA SER A 122 7.02 6.26 -4.49
C SER A 122 7.10 4.78 -4.87
N PHE A 123 6.05 4.22 -5.47
CA PHE A 123 5.99 2.82 -5.89
C PHE A 123 6.91 2.55 -7.07
N TYR A 124 6.76 3.29 -8.18
CA TYR A 124 7.58 3.03 -9.36
C TYR A 124 9.06 3.40 -9.15
N THR A 125 9.37 4.40 -8.30
CA THR A 125 10.76 4.69 -7.92
C THR A 125 11.36 3.53 -7.12
N SER A 126 10.61 2.94 -6.17
CA SER A 126 11.07 1.77 -5.41
C SER A 126 11.33 0.55 -6.31
N GLN A 127 10.46 0.31 -7.30
CA GLN A 127 10.64 -0.76 -8.29
C GLN A 127 11.87 -0.50 -9.17
N ALA A 128 12.02 0.73 -9.69
CA ALA A 128 13.15 1.11 -10.52
C ALA A 128 14.49 1.00 -9.79
N LEU A 129 14.55 1.43 -8.53
CA LEU A 129 15.73 1.29 -7.68
C LEU A 129 16.06 -0.19 -7.42
N SER A 130 15.05 -1.03 -7.13
CA SER A 130 15.29 -2.46 -6.91
C SER A 130 15.93 -3.10 -8.14
N TYR A 131 15.44 -2.80 -9.36
CA TYR A 131 16.03 -3.29 -10.60
C TYR A 131 17.52 -2.95 -10.73
N VAL A 132 17.90 -1.68 -10.57
CA VAL A 132 19.30 -1.29 -10.75
C VAL A 132 20.21 -1.87 -9.65
N VAL A 133 19.69 -1.98 -8.41
CA VAL A 133 20.41 -2.62 -7.30
C VAL A 133 20.60 -4.12 -7.55
N ASP A 134 19.59 -4.84 -8.05
CA ASP A 134 19.67 -6.27 -8.34
C ASP A 134 20.65 -6.55 -9.48
N VAL A 135 20.65 -5.73 -10.53
CA VAL A 135 21.69 -5.80 -11.60
C VAL A 135 23.09 -5.52 -11.03
N TYR A 136 23.23 -4.50 -10.16
CA TYR A 136 24.53 -4.20 -9.53
C TYR A 136 25.02 -5.34 -8.64
N ARG A 137 24.15 -6.03 -7.93
CA ARG A 137 24.49 -7.21 -7.12
C ARG A 137 24.82 -8.43 -8.00
N GLY A 138 24.35 -8.47 -9.24
CA GLY A 138 24.45 -9.59 -10.15
C GLY A 138 23.40 -10.66 -9.86
N GLU A 139 22.31 -10.30 -9.20
CA GLU A 139 21.15 -11.14 -8.97
C GLU A 139 20.32 -11.30 -10.25
N ASN A 140 20.32 -10.27 -11.12
CA ASN A 140 19.69 -10.28 -12.44
C ASN A 140 20.62 -9.73 -13.52
N GLN A 141 20.34 -10.08 -14.77
CA GLN A 141 20.92 -9.43 -15.95
C GLN A 141 20.17 -8.11 -16.26
N ALA A 142 20.88 -7.16 -16.88
CA ALA A 142 20.21 -5.94 -17.30
C ALA A 142 19.22 -6.23 -18.44
N GLN A 143 18.00 -5.77 -18.31
CA GLN A 143 16.97 -5.92 -19.35
C GLN A 143 17.44 -5.31 -20.67
N LYS A 144 17.39 -6.10 -21.75
CA LYS A 144 17.84 -5.67 -23.09
C LYS A 144 16.73 -4.96 -23.88
N ASN A 145 15.47 -5.32 -23.60
CA ASN A 145 14.32 -4.77 -24.31
C ASN A 145 13.69 -3.62 -23.51
N PRO A 146 13.74 -2.37 -24.01
CA PRO A 146 13.15 -1.23 -23.31
C PRO A 146 11.63 -1.33 -23.14
N LEU A 147 10.92 -2.04 -24.03
CA LEU A 147 9.49 -2.30 -23.90
C LEU A 147 9.18 -3.18 -22.68
N ASN A 148 9.99 -4.21 -22.42
CA ASN A 148 9.84 -5.05 -21.24
C ASN A 148 10.11 -4.28 -19.95
N MET A 149 11.10 -3.37 -19.95
CA MET A 149 11.35 -2.49 -18.81
C MET A 149 10.20 -1.49 -18.61
N MET A 150 9.65 -0.94 -19.70
CA MET A 150 8.48 -0.07 -19.65
C MET A 150 7.28 -0.83 -19.05
N LEU A 151 7.00 -2.04 -19.54
CA LEU A 151 5.94 -2.88 -18.99
C LEU A 151 6.15 -3.16 -17.50
N TYR A 152 7.36 -3.55 -17.09
CA TYR A 152 7.66 -3.86 -15.69
C TYR A 152 7.28 -2.71 -14.75
N ILE A 153 7.70 -1.48 -15.06
CA ILE A 153 7.46 -0.33 -14.18
C ILE A 153 6.05 0.22 -14.32
N SER A 154 5.53 0.32 -15.57
CA SER A 154 4.23 0.96 -15.81
C SER A 154 3.03 0.02 -15.64
N PHE A 155 3.23 -1.28 -15.42
CA PHE A 155 2.14 -2.26 -15.42
C PHE A 155 1.02 -1.87 -14.48
N PHE A 156 -0.13 -1.53 -15.05
CA PHE A 156 -1.23 -0.85 -14.35
C PHE A 156 -1.74 -1.57 -13.09
N PRO A 157 -1.73 -2.93 -12.97
CA PRO A 157 -2.20 -3.57 -11.75
C PRO A 157 -1.37 -3.23 -10.51
N GLN A 158 -0.05 -3.07 -10.67
CA GLN A 158 0.86 -2.81 -9.54
C GLN A 158 1.21 -1.33 -9.35
N LEU A 159 1.05 -0.50 -10.40
CA LEU A 159 1.65 0.83 -10.54
C LEU A 159 1.28 1.81 -9.42
N ILE A 160 0.01 1.88 -9.01
CA ILE A 160 -0.47 2.94 -8.10
C ILE A 160 -0.29 2.54 -6.63
N ALA A 161 -0.81 1.38 -6.23
CA ALA A 161 -0.75 0.86 -4.87
C ALA A 161 -0.87 -0.68 -4.83
N GLY A 162 -0.45 -1.35 -5.89
CA GLY A 162 -0.30 -2.80 -5.90
C GLY A 162 0.86 -3.24 -4.99
N PRO A 163 1.13 -4.55 -4.90
CA PRO A 163 2.37 -5.02 -4.30
C PRO A 163 3.59 -4.39 -4.98
N ILE A 164 4.59 -3.95 -4.21
CA ILE A 164 5.88 -3.52 -4.78
C ILE A 164 6.58 -4.77 -5.30
N VAL A 165 6.44 -5.00 -6.61
CA VAL A 165 7.03 -6.15 -7.28
C VAL A 165 8.48 -5.83 -7.63
N LYS A 166 9.40 -6.66 -7.15
CA LYS A 166 10.83 -6.53 -7.48
C LYS A 166 11.10 -7.16 -8.85
N TYR A 167 12.17 -6.72 -9.52
CA TYR A 167 12.44 -7.19 -10.88
C TYR A 167 12.69 -8.70 -10.94
N HIS A 168 13.43 -9.26 -9.98
CA HIS A 168 13.69 -10.70 -9.92
C HIS A 168 12.42 -11.56 -9.69
N ASP A 169 11.36 -11.00 -9.12
CA ASP A 169 10.10 -11.73 -8.92
C ASP A 169 9.31 -11.90 -10.23
N ILE A 170 9.59 -11.09 -11.26
CA ILE A 170 8.75 -10.99 -12.46
C ILE A 170 9.52 -11.14 -13.79
N GLU A 171 10.86 -11.08 -13.78
CA GLU A 171 11.70 -11.09 -14.97
C GLU A 171 11.32 -12.22 -15.95
N GLU A 172 11.30 -13.47 -15.48
CA GLU A 172 10.93 -14.63 -16.30
C GLU A 172 9.49 -14.55 -16.81
N GLN A 173 8.57 -14.03 -16.00
CA GLN A 173 7.16 -13.93 -16.36
C GLN A 173 6.90 -12.88 -17.45
N ILE A 174 7.75 -11.86 -17.58
CA ILE A 174 7.64 -10.87 -18.65
C ILE A 174 7.79 -11.53 -20.02
N GLU A 175 8.68 -12.51 -20.14
CA GLU A 175 9.01 -13.17 -21.41
C GLU A 175 8.26 -14.50 -21.61
N ASN A 176 8.12 -15.29 -20.54
CA ASN A 176 7.71 -16.70 -20.63
C ASN A 176 6.43 -17.04 -19.86
N ARG A 177 5.56 -16.05 -19.58
CA ARG A 177 4.31 -16.34 -18.87
C ARG A 177 3.31 -17.12 -19.71
N THR A 178 2.56 -17.97 -19.03
CA THR A 178 1.42 -18.70 -19.59
C THR A 178 0.13 -18.31 -18.83
N VAL A 179 -0.97 -18.27 -19.54
CA VAL A 179 -2.29 -18.05 -18.94
C VAL A 179 -3.07 -19.35 -18.99
N THR A 180 -3.52 -19.84 -17.85
CA THR A 180 -4.39 -21.00 -17.75
C THR A 180 -5.81 -20.56 -17.40
N LEU A 181 -6.82 -21.37 -17.78
CA LEU A 181 -8.22 -21.08 -17.44
C LEU A 181 -8.42 -21.04 -15.91
N GLU A 182 -7.73 -21.90 -15.18
CA GLU A 182 -7.75 -21.92 -13.72
C GLU A 182 -7.17 -20.63 -13.15
N GLY A 183 -6.01 -20.18 -13.66
CA GLY A 183 -5.37 -18.93 -13.26
C GLY A 183 -6.25 -17.71 -13.57
N PHE A 184 -6.91 -17.71 -14.71
CA PHE A 184 -7.87 -16.66 -15.08
C PHE A 184 -9.08 -16.64 -14.14
N SER A 185 -9.70 -17.81 -13.91
CA SER A 185 -10.83 -17.95 -12.98
C SER A 185 -10.47 -17.49 -11.56
N TYR A 186 -9.30 -17.89 -11.06
CA TYR A 186 -8.78 -17.41 -9.79
C TYR A 186 -8.62 -15.89 -9.80
N GLY A 187 -8.05 -15.32 -10.87
CA GLY A 187 -7.85 -13.88 -11.02
C GLY A 187 -9.15 -13.09 -10.95
N VAL A 188 -10.19 -13.55 -11.65
CA VAL A 188 -11.52 -12.93 -11.64
C VAL A 188 -12.13 -12.96 -10.22
N LYS A 189 -12.12 -14.11 -9.57
CA LYS A 189 -12.64 -14.25 -8.20
C LYS A 189 -11.91 -13.34 -7.22
N ARG A 190 -10.56 -13.33 -7.32
CA ARG A 190 -9.72 -12.49 -6.46
C ARG A 190 -10.00 -11.01 -6.66
N PHE A 191 -10.19 -10.59 -7.91
CA PHE A 191 -10.55 -9.21 -8.27
C PHE A 191 -11.91 -8.82 -7.67
N ILE A 192 -12.94 -9.66 -7.85
CA ILE A 192 -14.30 -9.41 -7.31
C ILE A 192 -14.26 -9.32 -5.79
N PHE A 193 -13.51 -10.18 -5.12
CA PHE A 193 -13.36 -10.15 -3.68
C PHE A 193 -12.69 -8.86 -3.18
N GLY A 194 -11.63 -8.43 -3.88
CA GLY A 194 -10.95 -7.16 -3.62
C GLY A 194 -11.86 -5.95 -3.85
N LEU A 195 -12.66 -5.97 -4.92
CA LEU A 195 -13.66 -4.94 -5.21
C LEU A 195 -14.70 -4.84 -4.09
N GLY A 196 -15.19 -5.98 -3.60
CA GLY A 196 -16.12 -6.02 -2.47
C GLY A 196 -15.53 -5.42 -1.20
N LYS A 197 -14.30 -5.76 -0.85
CA LYS A 197 -13.59 -5.14 0.28
C LYS A 197 -13.54 -3.62 0.17
N LYS A 198 -13.18 -3.12 -1.02
CA LYS A 198 -13.02 -1.69 -1.29
C LYS A 198 -14.36 -0.97 -1.25
N VAL A 199 -15.34 -1.44 -2.03
CA VAL A 199 -16.58 -0.71 -2.26
C VAL A 199 -17.57 -0.89 -1.12
N ILE A 200 -17.73 -2.13 -0.63
CA ILE A 200 -18.75 -2.43 0.37
C ILE A 200 -18.31 -2.00 1.78
N LEU A 201 -17.04 -2.25 2.14
CA LEU A 201 -16.56 -2.00 3.49
C LEU A 201 -15.78 -0.68 3.60
N ALA A 202 -14.68 -0.55 2.86
CA ALA A 202 -13.79 0.60 3.03
C ALA A 202 -14.46 1.93 2.71
N ASN A 203 -15.19 2.05 1.59
CA ASN A 203 -15.88 3.29 1.23
C ASN A 203 -16.95 3.68 2.26
N THR A 204 -17.72 2.69 2.75
CA THR A 204 -18.75 2.94 3.78
C THR A 204 -18.16 3.48 5.08
N PHE A 205 -17.00 2.98 5.50
CA PHE A 205 -16.32 3.50 6.69
C PHE A 205 -15.66 4.85 6.44
N ALA A 206 -15.14 5.07 5.24
CA ALA A 206 -14.50 6.33 4.85
C ALA A 206 -15.45 7.53 4.98
N GLU A 207 -16.73 7.39 4.61
CA GLU A 207 -17.74 8.46 4.75
C GLU A 207 -17.84 8.95 6.20
N VAL A 208 -17.90 8.03 7.15
CA VAL A 208 -18.01 8.36 8.58
C VAL A 208 -16.70 8.92 9.12
N VAL A 209 -15.58 8.28 8.80
CA VAL A 209 -14.25 8.70 9.25
C VAL A 209 -13.94 10.10 8.77
N ASP A 210 -14.14 10.39 7.49
CA ASP A 210 -13.83 11.70 6.93
C ASP A 210 -14.77 12.79 7.49
N ALA A 211 -16.04 12.47 7.72
CA ALA A 211 -16.98 13.39 8.36
C ALA A 211 -16.58 13.73 9.81
N VAL A 212 -16.12 12.72 10.59
CA VAL A 212 -15.73 12.96 11.99
C VAL A 212 -14.40 13.69 12.10
N TYR A 213 -13.41 13.38 11.26
CA TYR A 213 -12.13 14.10 11.25
C TYR A 213 -12.23 15.56 10.80
N ALA A 214 -13.35 15.96 10.21
CA ALA A 214 -13.64 17.37 9.90
C ALA A 214 -14.03 18.22 11.13
N TYR A 215 -14.41 17.59 12.25
CA TYR A 215 -14.71 18.27 13.51
C TYR A 215 -13.46 18.43 14.38
N GLN A 216 -13.50 19.38 15.32
CA GLN A 216 -12.55 19.41 16.41
C GLN A 216 -12.79 18.20 17.33
N ALA A 217 -11.73 17.54 17.78
CA ALA A 217 -11.88 16.34 18.63
C ALA A 217 -12.65 16.63 19.94
N ALA A 218 -12.58 17.85 20.44
CA ALA A 218 -13.33 18.30 21.63
C ALA A 218 -14.85 18.31 21.43
N ASP A 219 -15.33 18.45 20.19
CA ASP A 219 -16.76 18.49 19.88
C ASP A 219 -17.34 17.08 19.68
N VAL A 220 -16.51 16.06 19.56
CA VAL A 220 -16.89 14.68 19.26
C VAL A 220 -16.90 13.84 20.54
N SER A 221 -17.99 13.10 20.78
CA SER A 221 -18.09 12.26 21.98
C SER A 221 -16.98 11.20 22.04
N GLN A 222 -16.57 10.89 23.25
CA GLN A 222 -15.54 9.89 23.53
C GLN A 222 -15.82 8.54 22.83
N ALA A 223 -17.06 8.07 22.91
CA ALA A 223 -17.50 6.84 22.24
C ALA A 223 -17.34 6.91 20.71
N MET A 224 -17.67 8.07 20.12
CA MET A 224 -17.54 8.28 18.67
C MET A 224 -16.07 8.36 18.24
N LEU A 225 -15.19 8.95 19.04
CA LEU A 225 -13.75 8.96 18.76
C LEU A 225 -13.16 7.55 18.75
N TRP A 226 -13.49 6.70 19.73
CA TRP A 226 -13.09 5.30 19.75
C TRP A 226 -13.63 4.51 18.55
N LEU A 227 -14.88 4.72 18.23
CA LEU A 227 -15.51 4.11 17.07
C LEU A 227 -14.84 4.55 15.77
N THR A 228 -14.56 5.85 15.62
CA THR A 228 -13.88 6.41 14.43
C THR A 228 -12.48 5.82 14.27
N ALA A 229 -11.72 5.66 15.35
CA ALA A 229 -10.42 5.01 15.31
C ALA A 229 -10.53 3.55 14.84
N LEU A 230 -11.53 2.80 15.31
CA LEU A 230 -11.82 1.45 14.87
C LEU A 230 -12.27 1.40 13.40
N LEU A 231 -13.17 2.30 12.99
CA LEU A 231 -13.61 2.39 11.60
C LEU A 231 -12.46 2.70 10.66
N TYR A 232 -11.56 3.62 11.03
CA TYR A 232 -10.38 3.93 10.24
C TYR A 232 -9.40 2.75 10.15
N MET A 233 -9.19 2.04 11.25
CA MET A 233 -8.38 0.82 11.27
C MET A 233 -8.92 -0.25 10.30
N LEU A 234 -10.23 -0.42 10.22
CA LEU A 234 -10.88 -1.32 9.27
C LEU A 234 -10.87 -0.75 7.84
N GLN A 235 -11.12 0.55 7.68
CA GLN A 235 -11.08 1.23 6.39
C GLN A 235 -9.72 1.06 5.71
N ILE A 236 -8.62 1.42 6.37
CA ILE A 236 -7.27 1.31 5.77
C ILE A 236 -6.92 -0.13 5.38
N TYR A 237 -7.36 -1.11 6.18
CA TYR A 237 -7.14 -2.52 5.86
C TYR A 237 -7.94 -2.96 4.64
N PHE A 238 -9.24 -2.69 4.60
CA PHE A 238 -10.09 -3.14 3.49
C PHE A 238 -9.84 -2.35 2.22
N ASP A 239 -9.48 -1.06 2.31
CA ASP A 239 -9.10 -0.24 1.17
C ASP A 239 -7.83 -0.78 0.52
N PHE A 240 -6.77 -0.90 1.28
CA PHE A 240 -5.48 -1.31 0.75
C PHE A 240 -5.39 -2.81 0.43
N SER A 241 -5.92 -3.69 1.28
CA SER A 241 -5.96 -5.12 0.96
C SER A 241 -6.90 -5.41 -0.20
N GLY A 242 -8.00 -4.65 -0.34
CA GLY A 242 -8.91 -4.74 -1.49
C GLY A 242 -8.22 -4.37 -2.79
N TYR A 243 -7.48 -3.25 -2.80
CA TYR A 243 -6.67 -2.86 -3.96
C TYR A 243 -5.61 -3.91 -4.30
N SER A 244 -4.90 -4.42 -3.30
CA SER A 244 -3.90 -5.49 -3.51
C SER A 244 -4.52 -6.77 -4.06
N ASP A 245 -5.70 -7.17 -3.58
CA ASP A 245 -6.41 -8.33 -4.12
C ASP A 245 -6.84 -8.12 -5.58
N MET A 246 -7.34 -6.92 -5.92
CA MET A 246 -7.65 -6.56 -7.31
C MET A 246 -6.40 -6.59 -8.18
N ALA A 247 -5.28 -6.04 -7.72
CA ALA A 247 -4.00 -6.03 -8.43
C ALA A 247 -3.46 -7.44 -8.70
N ILE A 248 -3.46 -8.31 -7.67
CA ILE A 248 -3.04 -9.71 -7.77
C ILE A 248 -3.97 -10.47 -8.73
N GLY A 249 -5.28 -10.22 -8.63
CA GLY A 249 -6.29 -10.81 -9.52
C GLY A 249 -6.06 -10.44 -10.97
N LEU A 250 -5.87 -9.14 -11.25
CA LEU A 250 -5.56 -8.62 -12.60
C LEU A 250 -4.25 -9.20 -13.12
N GLY A 251 -3.18 -9.19 -12.30
CA GLY A 251 -1.92 -9.83 -12.67
C GLY A 251 -2.14 -11.27 -13.12
N LYS A 252 -2.91 -12.04 -12.35
CA LYS A 252 -3.18 -13.45 -12.65
C LYS A 252 -3.99 -13.65 -13.93
N MET A 253 -4.93 -12.75 -14.24
CA MET A 253 -5.67 -12.77 -15.52
C MET A 253 -4.74 -12.61 -16.73
N PHE A 254 -3.64 -11.88 -16.58
CA PHE A 254 -2.62 -11.68 -17.64
C PHE A 254 -1.44 -12.65 -17.56
N GLY A 255 -1.49 -13.63 -16.66
CA GLY A 255 -0.46 -14.67 -16.49
C GLY A 255 0.68 -14.29 -15.54
N PHE A 256 0.57 -13.15 -14.82
CA PHE A 256 1.54 -12.75 -13.80
C PHE A 256 1.13 -13.23 -12.40
N THR A 257 2.10 -13.59 -11.59
CA THR A 257 1.90 -13.99 -10.19
C THR A 257 2.62 -13.00 -9.29
N PHE A 258 1.87 -12.19 -8.57
CA PHE A 258 2.40 -11.23 -7.60
C PHE A 258 2.45 -11.82 -6.20
N ILE A 259 3.33 -11.28 -5.37
CA ILE A 259 3.43 -11.66 -3.96
C ILE A 259 2.22 -11.17 -3.16
N GLU A 260 1.87 -11.93 -2.12
CA GLU A 260 0.83 -11.52 -1.18
C GLU A 260 1.27 -10.30 -0.36
N ASN A 261 0.38 -9.31 -0.27
CA ASN A 261 0.67 -8.07 0.45
C ASN A 261 0.09 -8.04 1.88
N PHE A 262 -0.92 -8.87 2.14
CA PHE A 262 -1.58 -8.98 3.45
C PHE A 262 -1.86 -10.43 3.84
N ARG A 263 -1.58 -10.77 5.11
CA ARG A 263 -1.87 -12.10 5.69
C ARG A 263 -2.48 -11.97 7.08
N LEU A 264 -3.75 -11.57 7.16
CA LEU A 264 -4.49 -11.41 8.42
C LEU A 264 -3.74 -10.54 9.46
N PRO A 265 -3.40 -9.28 9.16
CA PRO A 265 -2.54 -8.47 10.01
C PRO A 265 -3.13 -8.22 11.41
N TYR A 266 -4.45 -8.13 11.52
CA TYR A 266 -5.13 -7.90 12.80
C TYR A 266 -5.29 -9.15 13.67
N THR A 267 -4.68 -10.27 13.28
CA THR A 267 -4.47 -11.44 14.16
C THR A 267 -3.10 -11.45 14.82
N ALA A 268 -2.32 -10.38 14.66
CA ALA A 268 -0.98 -10.28 15.21
C ALA A 268 -0.99 -10.25 16.74
N THR A 269 0.05 -10.82 17.34
CA THR A 269 0.29 -10.83 18.78
C THR A 269 1.52 -9.99 19.18
N SER A 270 2.09 -9.28 18.22
CA SER A 270 3.19 -8.32 18.43
C SER A 270 3.25 -7.36 17.25
N ILE A 271 3.94 -6.23 17.40
CA ILE A 271 4.18 -5.27 16.33
C ILE A 271 5.11 -5.87 15.26
N GLN A 272 6.07 -6.71 15.68
CA GLN A 272 6.89 -7.47 14.73
C GLN A 272 6.06 -8.45 13.89
N ASP A 273 5.09 -9.14 14.49
CA ASP A 273 4.18 -10.06 13.80
C ASP A 273 3.23 -9.29 12.88
N PHE A 274 2.74 -8.12 13.32
CA PHE A 274 1.92 -7.22 12.49
C PHE A 274 2.65 -6.84 11.19
N TRP A 275 3.89 -6.37 11.25
CA TRP A 275 4.67 -5.97 10.07
C TRP A 275 5.06 -7.14 9.16
N ARG A 276 5.05 -8.36 9.63
CA ARG A 276 5.19 -9.57 8.79
C ARG A 276 3.93 -9.90 7.99
N LYS A 277 2.79 -9.34 8.39
CA LYS A 277 1.46 -9.61 7.83
C LYS A 277 0.86 -8.39 7.11
N TRP A 278 1.37 -7.21 7.37
CA TRP A 278 0.94 -5.93 6.80
C TRP A 278 1.94 -5.43 5.78
N HIS A 279 1.44 -5.05 4.59
CA HIS A 279 2.25 -4.46 3.50
C HIS A 279 3.58 -5.21 3.29
N ILE A 280 3.46 -6.52 3.07
CA ILE A 280 4.59 -7.47 3.03
C ILE A 280 5.60 -7.07 1.95
N SER A 281 5.12 -6.57 0.80
CA SER A 281 5.97 -6.13 -0.30
C SER A 281 6.88 -4.96 0.11
N LEU A 282 6.35 -3.94 0.80
CA LEU A 282 7.14 -2.82 1.30
C LEU A 282 8.12 -3.27 2.39
N SER A 283 7.65 -4.09 3.33
CA SER A 283 8.49 -4.62 4.42
C SER A 283 9.65 -5.47 3.88
N SER A 284 9.42 -6.28 2.84
CA SER A 284 10.48 -7.06 2.18
C SER A 284 11.43 -6.15 1.41
N TRP A 285 10.92 -5.12 0.72
CA TRP A 285 11.74 -4.14 0.02
C TRP A 285 12.70 -3.41 0.97
N PHE A 286 12.19 -2.84 2.08
CA PHE A 286 13.04 -2.18 3.07
C PHE A 286 14.04 -3.13 3.73
N LYS A 287 13.64 -4.39 3.96
CA LYS A 287 14.55 -5.42 4.48
C LYS A 287 15.72 -5.66 3.53
N GLU A 288 15.46 -5.85 2.24
CA GLU A 288 16.46 -6.26 1.25
C GLU A 288 17.33 -5.09 0.77
N TYR A 289 16.74 -3.91 0.58
CA TYR A 289 17.45 -2.77 -0.02
C TYR A 289 17.95 -1.74 1.01
N VAL A 290 17.51 -1.80 2.26
CA VAL A 290 17.96 -0.88 3.32
C VAL A 290 18.53 -1.64 4.52
N TYR A 291 17.76 -2.52 5.17
CA TYR A 291 18.17 -3.16 6.41
C TYR A 291 19.41 -4.05 6.25
N ILE A 292 19.40 -4.93 5.26
CA ILE A 292 20.52 -5.86 5.00
C ILE A 292 21.80 -5.09 4.59
N PRO A 293 21.78 -4.12 3.66
CA PRO A 293 22.94 -3.32 3.31
C PRO A 293 23.54 -2.53 4.48
N LEU A 294 22.72 -2.05 5.44
CA LEU A 294 23.19 -1.40 6.65
C LEU A 294 23.87 -2.36 7.65
N GLY A 295 23.90 -3.67 7.34
CA GLY A 295 24.50 -4.72 8.16
C GLY A 295 23.48 -5.63 8.87
N GLY A 296 22.18 -5.33 8.76
CA GLY A 296 21.12 -6.13 9.36
C GLY A 296 21.32 -6.33 10.86
N ASN A 297 21.26 -7.58 11.31
CA ASN A 297 21.52 -8.01 12.69
C ASN A 297 22.91 -8.66 12.89
N ARG A 298 23.81 -8.56 11.88
CA ARG A 298 25.12 -9.24 11.92
C ARG A 298 26.20 -8.41 12.59
N ARG A 299 26.00 -7.10 12.82
CA ARG A 299 27.00 -6.16 13.37
C ARG A 299 26.75 -5.78 14.84
N GLY A 300 26.20 -6.72 15.61
CA GLY A 300 25.91 -6.52 17.03
C GLY A 300 24.57 -5.87 17.35
N THR A 301 24.18 -5.88 18.61
CA THR A 301 22.84 -5.49 19.09
C THR A 301 22.56 -4.00 18.89
N ALA A 302 23.51 -3.14 19.26
CA ALA A 302 23.35 -1.68 19.11
C ALA A 302 23.12 -1.29 17.66
N ARG A 303 23.93 -1.84 16.71
CA ARG A 303 23.76 -1.58 15.29
C ARG A 303 22.42 -2.10 14.76
N THR A 304 21.94 -3.22 15.27
CA THR A 304 20.62 -3.76 14.93
C THR A 304 19.51 -2.77 15.27
N TYR A 305 19.56 -2.13 16.44
CA TYR A 305 18.56 -1.13 16.85
C TYR A 305 18.64 0.13 16.00
N VAL A 306 19.83 0.63 15.71
CA VAL A 306 20.03 1.77 14.79
C VAL A 306 19.43 1.44 13.41
N ASN A 307 19.69 0.25 12.87
CA ASN A 307 19.16 -0.18 11.58
C ASN A 307 17.62 -0.27 11.60
N LEU A 308 17.02 -0.77 12.68
CA LEU A 308 15.56 -0.81 12.82
C LEU A 308 14.96 0.60 12.87
N TRP A 309 15.53 1.50 13.67
CA TRP A 309 15.10 2.90 13.72
C TRP A 309 15.20 3.56 12.36
N THR A 310 16.30 3.36 11.64
CA THR A 310 16.49 3.88 10.29
C THR A 310 15.41 3.38 9.34
N VAL A 311 15.11 2.08 9.35
CA VAL A 311 14.09 1.49 8.48
C VAL A 311 12.72 2.07 8.78
N PHE A 312 12.31 2.15 10.06
CA PHE A 312 10.98 2.66 10.40
C PHE A 312 10.85 4.16 10.14
N LEU A 313 11.91 4.94 10.39
CA LEU A 313 11.95 6.37 10.04
C LEU A 313 11.78 6.55 8.52
N LEU A 314 12.56 5.81 7.73
CA LEU A 314 12.47 5.86 6.26
C LEU A 314 11.12 5.35 5.75
N THR A 315 10.51 4.38 6.43
CA THR A 315 9.16 3.91 6.10
C THR A 315 8.12 5.02 6.34
N GLY A 316 8.22 5.76 7.44
CA GLY A 316 7.38 6.94 7.69
C GLY A 316 7.56 8.01 6.62
N ILE A 317 8.80 8.38 6.32
CA ILE A 317 9.15 9.31 5.24
C ILE A 317 8.60 8.81 3.90
N TRP A 318 8.75 7.53 3.57
CA TRP A 318 8.24 6.95 2.33
C TRP A 318 6.72 7.10 2.17
N HIS A 319 5.96 7.01 3.25
CA HIS A 319 4.49 7.15 3.22
C HIS A 319 4.06 8.57 2.90
N GLY A 320 4.63 9.61 3.51
CA GLY A 320 4.16 10.96 3.27
C GLY A 320 5.14 12.05 3.69
N ALA A 321 5.00 13.22 3.05
CA ALA A 321 5.73 14.42 3.38
C ALA A 321 4.97 15.20 4.48
N GLY A 322 5.12 14.77 5.73
CA GLY A 322 4.47 15.40 6.87
C GLY A 322 4.97 14.86 8.20
N TRP A 323 4.87 15.69 9.22
CA TRP A 323 5.31 15.32 10.57
C TRP A 323 4.55 14.12 11.15
N THR A 324 3.29 13.94 10.79
CA THR A 324 2.45 12.82 11.24
C THR A 324 2.99 11.48 10.75
N PHE A 325 3.46 11.40 9.51
CA PHE A 325 4.08 10.19 8.95
C PHE A 325 5.46 9.90 9.56
N ILE A 326 6.27 10.95 9.77
CA ILE A 326 7.56 10.82 10.46
C ILE A 326 7.34 10.30 11.87
N PHE A 327 6.40 10.88 12.62
CA PHE A 327 6.06 10.44 13.96
C PHE A 327 5.51 9.02 13.98
N TRP A 328 4.65 8.66 13.02
CA TRP A 328 4.13 7.30 12.87
C TRP A 328 5.25 6.27 12.65
N GLY A 329 6.25 6.59 11.82
CA GLY A 329 7.44 5.75 11.64
C GLY A 329 8.23 5.59 12.92
N ILE A 330 8.51 6.69 13.64
CA ILE A 330 9.18 6.69 14.95
C ILE A 330 8.39 5.85 15.95
N TYR A 331 7.08 6.02 16.03
CA TYR A 331 6.18 5.27 16.91
C TYR A 331 6.30 3.76 16.70
N HIS A 332 6.19 3.28 15.46
CA HIS A 332 6.34 1.86 15.17
C HIS A 332 7.77 1.34 15.39
N GLY A 333 8.77 2.15 15.10
CA GLY A 333 10.18 1.86 15.41
C GLY A 333 10.40 1.66 16.91
N PHE A 334 9.83 2.55 17.74
CA PHE A 334 9.89 2.46 19.19
C PHE A 334 9.31 1.13 19.71
N PHE A 335 8.10 0.77 19.31
CA PHE A 335 7.48 -0.48 19.76
C PHE A 335 8.23 -1.72 19.25
N ASN A 336 8.79 -1.69 18.05
CA ASN A 336 9.63 -2.79 17.55
C ASN A 336 10.89 -3.00 18.40
N VAL A 337 11.55 -1.92 18.80
CA VAL A 337 12.73 -1.99 19.67
C VAL A 337 12.32 -2.39 21.10
N LEU A 338 11.25 -1.81 21.64
CA LEU A 338 10.70 -2.15 22.95
C LEU A 338 10.38 -3.65 23.05
N GLU A 339 9.73 -4.22 22.06
CA GLU A 339 9.45 -5.66 22.01
C GLU A 339 10.72 -6.49 22.02
N ARG A 340 11.76 -6.10 21.28
CA ARG A 340 13.03 -6.82 21.27
C ARG A 340 13.77 -6.75 22.58
N CYS A 341 13.78 -5.57 23.23
CA CYS A 341 14.52 -5.35 24.46
C CYS A 341 13.84 -6.00 25.67
N PHE A 342 12.51 -5.87 25.78
CA PHE A 342 11.81 -6.13 27.03
C PHE A 342 10.65 -7.11 26.91
N LEU A 343 9.79 -6.95 25.90
CA LEU A 343 8.52 -7.67 25.85
C LEU A 343 8.59 -9.02 25.11
N GLY A 344 9.65 -9.29 24.35
CA GLY A 344 9.71 -10.43 23.43
C GLY A 344 9.57 -11.80 24.07
N LYS A 345 10.06 -11.97 25.33
CA LYS A 345 9.88 -13.22 26.09
C LYS A 345 8.44 -13.40 26.56
N TRP A 346 7.78 -12.30 26.96
CA TRP A 346 6.40 -12.31 27.45
C TRP A 346 5.42 -12.54 26.31
N LEU A 347 5.56 -11.82 25.19
CA LEU A 347 4.69 -11.91 24.01
C LEU A 347 4.68 -13.30 23.34
N LYS A 348 5.72 -14.12 23.56
CA LYS A 348 5.83 -15.48 23.02
C LYS A 348 5.17 -16.56 23.88
N GLN A 349 4.74 -16.24 25.10
CA GLN A 349 4.13 -17.22 25.98
C GLN A 349 2.65 -17.44 25.64
N GLU A 350 2.25 -18.68 25.39
CA GLU A 350 0.88 -19.04 25.02
C GLU A 350 -0.18 -18.55 26.02
N LYS A 351 0.13 -18.59 27.31
CA LYS A 351 -0.79 -18.12 28.37
C LYS A 351 -1.12 -16.62 28.28
N PHE A 352 -0.26 -15.81 27.67
CA PHE A 352 -0.45 -14.37 27.51
C PHE A 352 -0.90 -13.99 26.10
N ARG A 353 -1.15 -14.96 25.21
CA ARG A 353 -1.53 -14.73 23.82
C ARG A 353 -2.73 -13.78 23.64
N PRO A 354 -3.83 -13.88 24.40
CA PRO A 354 -4.93 -12.91 24.31
C PRO A 354 -4.50 -11.49 24.67
N LEU A 355 -3.71 -11.30 25.73
CA LEU A 355 -3.20 -9.99 26.15
C LEU A 355 -2.21 -9.42 25.11
N ALA A 356 -1.35 -10.27 24.56
CA ALA A 356 -0.42 -9.91 23.49
C ALA A 356 -1.16 -9.46 22.23
N HIS A 357 -2.29 -10.08 21.91
CA HIS A 357 -3.15 -9.67 20.80
C HIS A 357 -3.81 -8.31 21.07
N ILE A 358 -4.39 -8.10 22.26
CA ILE A 358 -4.97 -6.81 22.66
C ILE A 358 -3.91 -5.70 22.59
N TYR A 359 -2.72 -5.95 23.14
CA TYR A 359 -1.58 -5.03 23.05
C TYR A 359 -1.26 -4.66 21.59
N ALA A 360 -1.08 -5.65 20.72
CA ALA A 360 -0.71 -5.42 19.32
C ALA A 360 -1.78 -4.62 18.58
N VAL A 361 -3.06 -5.00 18.73
CA VAL A 361 -4.19 -4.28 18.11
C VAL A 361 -4.30 -2.86 18.63
N PHE A 362 -4.15 -2.65 19.95
CA PHE A 362 -4.19 -1.32 20.56
C PHE A 362 -3.07 -0.41 20.06
N VAL A 363 -1.82 -0.89 20.04
CA VAL A 363 -0.69 -0.12 19.50
C VAL A 363 -0.90 0.23 18.04
N VAL A 364 -1.39 -0.70 17.23
CA VAL A 364 -1.68 -0.45 15.81
C VAL A 364 -2.81 0.58 15.65
N LEU A 365 -3.88 0.48 16.43
CA LEU A 365 -5.01 1.40 16.39
C LEU A 365 -4.57 2.84 16.70
N ILE A 366 -3.79 3.05 17.77
CA ILE A 366 -3.23 4.38 18.09
C ILE A 366 -2.29 4.86 16.98
N GLY A 367 -1.47 3.97 16.42
CA GLY A 367 -0.61 4.28 15.27
C GLY A 367 -1.40 4.81 14.07
N TRP A 368 -2.56 4.23 13.79
CA TRP A 368 -3.42 4.68 12.67
C TRP A 368 -4.02 6.07 12.89
N ILE A 369 -4.18 6.55 14.12
CA ILE A 369 -4.63 7.94 14.38
C ILE A 369 -3.60 8.94 13.86
N PHE A 370 -2.30 8.71 14.11
CA PHE A 370 -1.22 9.55 13.55
C PHE A 370 -1.20 9.50 12.02
N PHE A 371 -1.44 8.32 11.44
CA PHE A 371 -1.45 8.14 9.99
C PHE A 371 -2.62 8.87 9.32
N ARG A 372 -3.78 8.99 10.01
CA ARG A 372 -4.99 9.65 9.48
C ARG A 372 -4.99 11.16 9.67
N ALA A 373 -4.45 11.63 10.76
CA ALA A 373 -4.50 13.02 11.15
C ALA A 373 -3.72 13.92 10.18
N ASP A 374 -4.22 15.12 9.93
CA ASP A 374 -3.58 16.10 9.07
C ASP A 374 -2.41 16.81 9.78
N THR A 375 -2.49 16.94 11.11
CA THR A 375 -1.42 17.50 11.95
C THR A 375 -1.16 16.65 13.19
N ILE A 376 0.05 16.76 13.75
CA ILE A 376 0.41 16.12 15.03
C ILE A 376 -0.49 16.60 16.17
N GLY A 377 -0.80 17.90 16.18
CA GLY A 377 -1.71 18.47 17.18
C GLY A 377 -3.10 17.86 17.13
N GLN A 378 -3.65 17.66 15.92
CA GLN A 378 -4.93 16.96 15.74
C GLN A 378 -4.86 15.52 16.26
N ALA A 379 -3.79 14.77 15.94
CA ALA A 379 -3.62 13.41 16.42
C ALA A 379 -3.59 13.31 17.94
N PHE A 380 -2.80 14.16 18.61
CA PHE A 380 -2.74 14.19 20.07
C PHE A 380 -4.05 14.66 20.71
N SER A 381 -4.72 15.64 20.11
CA SER A 381 -6.04 16.08 20.54
C SER A 381 -7.07 14.95 20.45
N PHE A 382 -7.09 14.23 19.31
CA PHE A 382 -7.95 13.08 19.11
C PHE A 382 -7.70 11.99 20.17
N ILE A 383 -6.44 11.61 20.41
CA ILE A 383 -6.07 10.63 21.44
C ILE A 383 -6.46 11.13 22.84
N ARG A 384 -6.17 12.39 23.17
CA ARG A 384 -6.54 12.96 24.47
C ARG A 384 -8.02 12.79 24.76
N TYR A 385 -8.89 13.21 23.82
CA TYR A 385 -10.33 13.16 24.03
C TYR A 385 -10.94 11.74 23.92
N MET A 386 -10.21 10.76 23.42
CA MET A 386 -10.58 9.36 23.56
C MET A 386 -10.51 8.87 25.03
N PHE A 387 -9.67 9.47 25.88
CA PHE A 387 -9.46 9.04 27.26
C PHE A 387 -10.00 10.01 28.30
N VAL A 388 -10.16 11.29 27.96
CA VAL A 388 -10.62 12.32 28.87
C VAL A 388 -12.10 12.58 28.66
N PRO A 389 -12.97 12.36 29.67
CA PRO A 389 -14.39 12.71 29.59
C PRO A 389 -14.59 14.21 29.32
N HIS A 390 -15.51 14.55 28.42
CA HIS A 390 -15.84 15.92 28.03
C HIS A 390 -17.28 15.98 27.51
N SER A 391 -17.84 17.17 27.51
CA SER A 391 -19.13 17.45 26.85
C SER A 391 -18.91 17.50 25.33
N ALA A 392 -19.81 16.88 24.57
CA ALA A 392 -19.69 16.81 23.12
C ALA A 392 -21.01 17.09 22.41
N VAL A 393 -20.92 17.64 21.21
CA VAL A 393 -22.06 17.94 20.33
C VAL A 393 -22.30 16.85 19.30
N VAL A 394 -21.21 16.20 18.85
CA VAL A 394 -21.27 15.11 17.85
C VAL A 394 -21.31 13.77 18.57
N LEU A 395 -22.51 13.22 18.66
CA LEU A 395 -22.77 11.94 19.31
C LEU A 395 -22.69 10.77 18.32
N MET A 396 -22.50 9.57 18.85
CA MET A 396 -22.38 8.34 18.05
C MET A 396 -23.65 8.03 17.25
N GLU A 397 -24.82 8.32 17.80
CA GLU A 397 -26.13 8.08 17.20
C GLU A 397 -26.33 8.84 15.88
N ARG A 398 -25.62 9.96 15.68
CA ARG A 398 -25.68 10.74 14.45
C ARG A 398 -25.22 9.95 13.22
N TYR A 399 -24.26 9.05 13.38
CA TYR A 399 -23.63 8.29 12.28
C TYR A 399 -23.97 6.81 12.30
N MET A 400 -24.23 6.25 13.49
CA MET A 400 -24.47 4.82 13.65
C MET A 400 -25.92 4.45 13.37
N ASN A 401 -26.19 4.01 12.16
CA ASN A 401 -27.45 3.42 11.75
C ASN A 401 -27.36 1.88 11.66
N ARG A 402 -28.49 1.19 11.46
CA ARG A 402 -28.54 -0.28 11.35
C ARG A 402 -27.60 -0.82 10.25
N LYS A 403 -27.52 -0.14 9.11
CA LYS A 403 -26.64 -0.50 7.98
C LYS A 403 -25.16 -0.49 8.41
N LEU A 404 -24.71 0.58 9.07
CA LEU A 404 -23.32 0.69 9.50
C LEU A 404 -22.96 -0.34 10.57
N TRP A 405 -23.87 -0.66 11.52
CA TRP A 405 -23.66 -1.74 12.47
C TRP A 405 -23.49 -3.10 11.78
N MET A 406 -24.31 -3.40 10.77
CA MET A 406 -24.18 -4.63 9.98
C MET A 406 -22.83 -4.71 9.26
N PHE A 407 -22.40 -3.63 8.62
CA PHE A 407 -21.09 -3.61 7.94
C PHE A 407 -19.92 -3.67 8.92
N LEU A 408 -20.03 -3.03 10.07
CA LEU A 408 -19.01 -3.13 11.13
C LEU A 408 -18.88 -4.59 11.62
N ALA A 409 -19.99 -5.23 11.92
CA ALA A 409 -19.99 -6.66 12.32
C ALA A 409 -19.38 -7.55 11.22
N ALA A 410 -19.79 -7.36 9.96
CA ALA A 410 -19.25 -8.10 8.82
C ALA A 410 -17.73 -7.84 8.66
N ALA A 411 -17.27 -6.60 8.82
CA ALA A 411 -15.86 -6.26 8.73
C ALA A 411 -15.02 -6.85 9.87
N LEU A 412 -15.50 -6.82 11.11
CA LEU A 412 -14.85 -7.45 12.25
C LEU A 412 -14.71 -8.97 12.07
N LEU A 413 -15.73 -9.61 11.52
CA LEU A 413 -15.68 -11.04 11.18
C LEU A 413 -14.70 -11.30 10.01
N ALA A 414 -14.72 -10.47 8.98
CA ALA A 414 -13.92 -10.64 7.78
C ALA A 414 -12.44 -10.26 7.96
N CYS A 415 -12.09 -9.38 8.91
CA CYS A 415 -10.70 -8.94 9.09
C CYS A 415 -9.79 -10.00 9.77
N GLY A 416 -10.38 -11.02 10.40
CA GLY A 416 -9.60 -12.06 11.09
C GLY A 416 -10.37 -13.36 11.33
N PRO A 417 -11.44 -13.37 12.14
CA PRO A 417 -12.07 -14.61 12.62
C PRO A 417 -12.52 -15.56 11.52
N VAL A 418 -13.31 -15.10 10.55
CA VAL A 418 -13.80 -15.94 9.45
C VAL A 418 -12.66 -16.43 8.57
N GLN A 419 -11.71 -15.55 8.26
CA GLN A 419 -10.55 -15.94 7.44
C GLN A 419 -9.64 -16.91 8.18
N TRP A 420 -9.43 -16.74 9.49
CA TRP A 420 -8.68 -17.69 10.31
C TRP A 420 -9.33 -19.06 10.34
N PHE A 421 -10.66 -19.13 10.53
CA PHE A 421 -11.42 -20.36 10.48
C PHE A 421 -11.33 -21.03 9.11
N TRP A 422 -11.52 -20.26 8.04
CA TRP A 422 -11.40 -20.74 6.66
C TRP A 422 -10.00 -21.29 6.38
N MET A 423 -8.96 -20.56 6.81
CA MET A 423 -7.58 -20.99 6.64
C MET A 423 -7.29 -22.29 7.40
N LYS A 424 -7.84 -22.45 8.62
CA LYS A 424 -7.72 -23.69 9.40
C LYS A 424 -8.41 -24.86 8.70
N TRP A 425 -9.53 -24.62 8.04
CA TRP A 425 -10.30 -25.67 7.36
C TRP A 425 -9.75 -25.99 5.96
N LYS A 426 -9.39 -25.00 5.16
CA LYS A 426 -8.96 -25.14 3.75
C LYS A 426 -7.45 -25.01 3.55
N GLY A 427 -6.66 -24.71 4.58
CA GLY A 427 -5.22 -24.48 4.51
C GLY A 427 -4.79 -23.18 3.80
N ARG A 428 -5.75 -22.33 3.39
CA ARG A 428 -5.52 -21.06 2.67
C ARG A 428 -6.57 -20.01 3.04
N VAL A 429 -6.25 -18.73 2.86
CA VAL A 429 -7.20 -17.64 3.08
C VAL A 429 -8.31 -17.64 2.02
N LEU A 430 -9.48 -17.11 2.37
CA LEU A 430 -10.66 -17.11 1.49
C LEU A 430 -10.37 -16.48 0.11
N ALA A 431 -9.64 -15.37 0.08
CA ALA A 431 -9.25 -14.71 -1.17
C ALA A 431 -8.36 -15.56 -2.09
N GLN A 432 -7.68 -16.58 -1.55
CA GLN A 432 -6.79 -17.48 -2.29
C GLN A 432 -7.46 -18.80 -2.69
N ASP A 433 -8.74 -18.97 -2.35
CA ASP A 433 -9.47 -20.20 -2.70
C ASP A 433 -9.92 -20.15 -4.17
N GLY A 434 -9.17 -20.86 -5.03
CA GLY A 434 -9.48 -21.05 -6.45
C GLY A 434 -10.56 -22.08 -6.74
N SER A 435 -11.25 -22.64 -5.73
CA SER A 435 -12.27 -23.69 -5.95
C SER A 435 -13.38 -23.21 -6.90
N VAL A 436 -13.72 -24.05 -7.88
CA VAL A 436 -14.73 -23.74 -8.90
C VAL A 436 -16.00 -24.52 -8.58
N THR A 437 -16.80 -24.02 -7.64
CA THR A 437 -18.13 -24.56 -7.36
C THR A 437 -19.20 -23.56 -7.74
N VAL A 438 -20.38 -24.04 -8.14
CA VAL A 438 -21.52 -23.17 -8.47
C VAL A 438 -21.85 -22.24 -7.30
N THR A 439 -21.85 -22.76 -6.07
CA THR A 439 -22.10 -21.97 -4.85
C THR A 439 -21.08 -20.85 -4.65
N SER A 440 -19.78 -21.10 -4.94
CA SER A 440 -18.76 -20.05 -4.86
C SER A 440 -18.99 -18.94 -5.89
N TRP A 441 -19.39 -19.29 -7.12
CA TRP A 441 -19.69 -18.30 -8.16
C TRP A 441 -20.92 -17.46 -7.83
N ILE A 442 -21.99 -18.04 -7.26
CA ILE A 442 -23.15 -17.28 -6.79
C ILE A 442 -22.72 -16.22 -5.76
N GLY A 443 -21.87 -16.59 -4.79
CA GLY A 443 -21.34 -15.64 -3.80
C GLY A 443 -20.53 -14.51 -4.44
N TYR A 444 -19.62 -14.80 -5.38
CA TYR A 444 -18.85 -13.78 -6.06
C TYR A 444 -19.71 -12.87 -6.96
N MET A 445 -20.72 -13.42 -7.64
CA MET A 445 -21.66 -12.62 -8.43
C MET A 445 -22.51 -11.70 -7.53
N ALA A 446 -22.91 -12.16 -6.37
CA ALA A 446 -23.61 -11.32 -5.38
C ALA A 446 -22.73 -10.17 -4.89
N ILE A 447 -21.44 -10.42 -4.58
CA ILE A 447 -20.48 -9.37 -4.21
C ILE A 447 -20.31 -8.38 -5.36
N LEU A 448 -20.14 -8.84 -6.60
CA LEU A 448 -19.99 -8.00 -7.78
C LEU A 448 -21.21 -7.10 -8.00
N TRP A 449 -22.42 -7.70 -8.01
CA TRP A 449 -23.68 -6.96 -8.15
C TRP A 449 -23.84 -5.88 -7.08
N PHE A 450 -23.63 -6.26 -5.82
CA PHE A 450 -23.77 -5.31 -4.72
C PHE A 450 -22.72 -4.18 -4.79
N SER A 451 -21.50 -4.51 -5.20
CA SER A 451 -20.46 -3.49 -5.44
C SER A 451 -20.85 -2.53 -6.56
N ILE A 452 -21.39 -3.03 -7.67
CA ILE A 452 -21.86 -2.19 -8.79
C ILE A 452 -23.00 -1.28 -8.35
N LEU A 453 -23.98 -1.81 -7.62
CA LEU A 453 -25.10 -1.02 -7.09
C LEU A 453 -24.61 0.13 -6.21
N LEU A 454 -23.63 -0.11 -5.35
CA LEU A 454 -23.05 0.93 -4.49
C LEU A 454 -22.27 1.96 -5.31
N LEU A 455 -21.51 1.54 -6.33
CA LEU A 455 -20.75 2.46 -7.21
C LEU A 455 -21.66 3.34 -8.08
N VAL A 456 -22.82 2.85 -8.50
CA VAL A 456 -23.79 3.64 -9.27
C VAL A 456 -24.51 4.64 -8.38
N ASN A 457 -24.85 4.26 -7.16
CA ASN A 457 -25.60 5.09 -6.22
C ASN A 457 -24.74 6.12 -5.47
N ASN A 458 -23.41 5.92 -5.41
CA ASN A 458 -22.53 6.80 -4.65
C ASN A 458 -21.25 7.07 -5.45
N THR A 459 -21.00 8.35 -5.72
CA THR A 459 -19.79 8.81 -6.40
C THR A 459 -18.58 8.91 -5.47
N TYR A 460 -18.80 8.83 -4.13
CA TYR A 460 -17.74 8.87 -3.14
C TYR A 460 -16.93 7.56 -3.16
N ASN A 461 -15.76 7.63 -3.75
CA ASN A 461 -14.86 6.49 -3.93
C ASN A 461 -13.42 6.89 -3.63
N PRO A 462 -13.13 7.29 -2.38
CA PRO A 462 -11.80 7.72 -1.99
C PRO A 462 -10.83 6.54 -2.06
N PHE A 463 -9.58 6.84 -2.34
CA PHE A 463 -8.50 5.87 -2.21
C PHE A 463 -7.43 6.43 -1.29
N ILE A 464 -7.11 5.70 -0.24
CA ILE A 464 -6.29 6.21 0.86
C ILE A 464 -4.90 6.67 0.41
N TYR A 465 -4.31 6.01 -0.60
CA TYR A 465 -3.01 6.36 -1.16
C TYR A 465 -2.99 7.63 -2.02
N PHE A 466 -4.13 8.24 -2.33
CA PHE A 466 -4.17 9.55 -3.00
C PHE A 466 -4.00 10.72 -2.03
N ARG A 467 -3.94 10.45 -0.73
CA ARG A 467 -3.74 11.49 0.29
C ARG A 467 -2.27 11.79 0.59
N PHE A 468 -1.34 10.91 0.20
CA PHE A 468 0.08 11.02 0.55
C PHE A 468 1.06 10.53 -0.52
#